data_96e903450e392afb671a2b1194e4de6d
#
_entry.id   96e903450e392afb671a2b1194e4de6d
#
_cell.length_a   1.000
_cell.length_b   1.000
_cell.length_c   1.000
_cell.angle_alpha   90.00
_cell.angle_beta   90.00
_cell.angle_gamma   90.00
#
_symmetry.space_group_name_H-M   'P 1'
#
loop_
_entity.id
_entity.type
_entity.pdbx_description
1 polymer ?
#
loop_
_entity_poly.entity_id
_entity_poly.type
_entity_poly.pdbx_seq_one_letter_code
_entity_poly.pdbx_strand_id
1 'polypeptide(L)'
;AGIITDKTTKLNLVIAMCEGEIGTVKTVYFNETVVWDVDDGGTLSANADGGYTLAGFTSKYAGYIICNWYPGTTTQEADSALQTSVDSSVWTDAHRLQGVCYFAMQLEANGDAFGGQLPVMTMLLEGKKILDVSTLVNGDVIGDMTAGNYTTSSNQNPADILYDYLISDIYGKGLDRDANGNWVAGTNVNLASFQQAKIDCDAARSAAGYPLNGFLQTERQLFDNVGEIMETCNGMMLFVDGQYQFRIRKKNEEVGIPTSAIFDKNTIIGVIRLGLPDKSRKLNKAQGNFNNPNTNYNDDIVIYNNPAYAIEDNGSILEAMEDYTMITDSTLVTDLITQTVNISRNE
;
A
#
# COMPACT_ATOMS: atom_id res chain seq x y z
N ALA A 1 1.63 -6.38 -22.83
CA ALA A 1 1.99 -6.57 -24.24
C ALA A 1 0.73 -6.49 -25.10
N GLY A 2 0.79 -5.76 -26.22
CA GLY A 2 -0.31 -5.66 -27.18
C GLY A 2 -0.13 -6.66 -28.32
N ILE A 3 -1.23 -7.28 -28.75
CA ILE A 3 -1.27 -8.19 -29.89
C ILE A 3 -2.19 -7.56 -30.92
N ILE A 4 -1.65 -7.26 -32.12
CA ILE A 4 -2.41 -6.78 -33.26
C ILE A 4 -2.80 -7.99 -34.08
N THR A 5 -4.09 -8.27 -34.20
CA THR A 5 -4.59 -9.31 -35.10
C THR A 5 -5.03 -8.70 -36.42
N ASP A 6 -4.52 -9.29 -37.50
CA ASP A 6 -4.79 -8.85 -38.87
C ASP A 6 -6.28 -8.95 -39.23
N LYS A 7 -6.78 -8.00 -39.99
CA LYS A 7 -8.12 -7.84 -40.59
C LYS A 7 -9.23 -7.20 -39.76
N THR A 8 -9.06 -6.90 -38.52
CA THR A 8 -10.01 -6.09 -37.78
C THR A 8 -9.30 -4.86 -37.22
N THR A 9 -10.02 -3.79 -37.14
CA THR A 9 -9.66 -2.55 -36.51
C THR A 9 -9.59 -2.69 -34.97
N LYS A 10 -9.30 -3.89 -34.46
CA LYS A 10 -9.28 -4.20 -33.02
C LYS A 10 -7.87 -4.46 -32.50
N LEU A 11 -7.55 -3.80 -31.40
CA LEU A 11 -6.34 -4.03 -30.61
C LEU A 11 -6.70 -4.84 -29.37
N ASN A 12 -6.07 -5.99 -29.17
CA ASN A 12 -6.21 -6.78 -27.96
C ASN A 12 -5.02 -6.50 -27.02
N LEU A 13 -5.31 -6.20 -25.77
CA LEU A 13 -4.34 -5.84 -24.75
C LEU A 13 -4.56 -6.68 -23.49
N VAL A 14 -3.45 -7.11 -22.88
CA VAL A 14 -3.42 -7.65 -21.54
C VAL A 14 -2.52 -6.75 -20.69
N ILE A 15 -3.07 -6.19 -19.63
CA ILE A 15 -2.37 -5.25 -18.76
C ILE A 15 -2.33 -5.87 -17.37
N ALA A 16 -1.17 -6.40 -16.98
CA ALA A 16 -0.93 -6.86 -15.60
C ALA A 16 -0.76 -5.62 -14.70
N MET A 17 -1.45 -5.62 -13.56
CA MET A 17 -1.46 -4.50 -12.63
C MET A 17 -0.60 -4.77 -11.39
N CYS A 18 -0.91 -5.83 -10.66
CA CYS A 18 -0.21 -6.16 -9.43
C CYS A 18 -0.29 -7.65 -9.12
N GLU A 19 0.59 -8.09 -8.24
CA GLU A 19 0.61 -9.41 -7.63
C GLU A 19 -0.46 -9.53 -6.55
N GLY A 20 -1.14 -10.67 -6.49
CA GLY A 20 -2.12 -11.04 -5.49
C GLY A 20 -3.56 -10.65 -5.85
N GLU A 21 -4.48 -11.14 -5.05
CA GLU A 21 -5.91 -10.86 -5.20
C GLU A 21 -6.26 -9.48 -4.65
N ILE A 22 -6.87 -8.63 -5.46
CA ILE A 22 -7.34 -7.30 -5.07
C ILE A 22 -8.85 -7.27 -4.85
N GLY A 23 -9.34 -6.23 -4.15
CA GLY A 23 -10.75 -6.09 -3.81
C GLY A 23 -11.63 -5.77 -5.01
N THR A 24 -11.43 -4.60 -5.62
CA THR A 24 -12.20 -4.18 -6.80
C THR A 24 -11.47 -3.10 -7.59
N VAL A 25 -11.89 -2.89 -8.83
CA VAL A 25 -11.54 -1.72 -9.62
C VAL A 25 -12.56 -0.61 -9.33
N LYS A 26 -12.06 0.61 -9.09
CA LYS A 26 -12.88 1.80 -8.81
C LYS A 26 -13.07 2.65 -10.06
N THR A 27 -11.99 3.04 -10.69
CA THR A 27 -12.01 3.97 -11.81
C THR A 27 -10.99 3.57 -12.88
N VAL A 28 -11.35 3.76 -14.14
CA VAL A 28 -10.43 3.62 -15.29
C VAL A 28 -10.25 4.98 -15.94
N TYR A 29 -9.02 5.37 -16.17
CA TYR A 29 -8.64 6.63 -16.81
C TYR A 29 -7.96 6.38 -18.15
N PHE A 30 -8.27 7.22 -19.14
CA PHE A 30 -7.51 7.35 -20.39
C PHE A 30 -6.96 8.77 -20.49
N ASN A 31 -5.63 8.91 -20.54
CA ASN A 31 -4.96 10.21 -20.54
C ASN A 31 -5.50 11.13 -19.43
N GLU A 32 -5.53 10.61 -18.19
CA GLU A 32 -6.01 11.31 -16.98
C GLU A 32 -7.52 11.65 -16.96
N THR A 33 -8.25 11.28 -18.00
CA THR A 33 -9.71 11.48 -18.07
C THR A 33 -10.43 10.21 -17.63
N VAL A 34 -11.40 10.34 -16.72
CA VAL A 34 -12.26 9.23 -16.29
C VAL A 34 -13.07 8.73 -17.49
N VAL A 35 -12.96 7.44 -17.78
CA VAL A 35 -13.70 6.77 -18.86
C VAL A 35 -14.69 5.75 -18.33
N TRP A 36 -14.46 5.25 -17.13
CA TRP A 36 -15.34 4.36 -16.41
C TRP A 36 -15.14 4.53 -14.90
N ASP A 37 -16.23 4.54 -14.14
CA ASP A 37 -16.22 4.68 -12.69
C ASP A 37 -17.38 3.89 -12.10
N VAL A 38 -17.09 3.07 -11.06
CA VAL A 38 -18.07 2.21 -10.43
C VAL A 38 -19.17 3.01 -9.70
N ASP A 39 -18.81 4.18 -9.19
CA ASP A 39 -19.72 5.06 -8.45
C ASP A 39 -20.48 6.03 -9.38
N ASP A 40 -20.11 6.13 -10.68
CA ASP A 40 -20.75 6.98 -11.69
C ASP A 40 -21.25 6.17 -12.90
N GLY A 41 -22.14 5.22 -12.66
CA GLY A 41 -22.82 4.44 -13.69
C GLY A 41 -22.05 3.30 -14.31
N GLY A 42 -20.81 3.06 -13.90
CA GLY A 42 -20.04 1.88 -14.25
C GLY A 42 -20.59 0.63 -13.55
N THR A 43 -20.57 -0.49 -14.24
CA THR A 43 -21.03 -1.76 -13.68
C THR A 43 -20.00 -2.86 -13.88
N LEU A 44 -19.95 -3.79 -12.91
CA LEU A 44 -19.15 -5.00 -12.93
C LEU A 44 -20.08 -6.22 -12.99
N SER A 45 -19.94 -7.04 -14.02
CA SER A 45 -20.72 -8.27 -14.18
C SER A 45 -19.78 -9.46 -14.16
N ALA A 46 -19.96 -10.37 -13.19
CA ALA A 46 -19.17 -11.58 -13.10
C ALA A 46 -19.27 -12.41 -14.39
N ASN A 47 -18.15 -12.89 -14.89
CA ASN A 47 -18.08 -13.80 -16.01
C ASN A 47 -17.73 -15.24 -15.58
N ALA A 48 -17.85 -16.19 -16.49
CA ALA A 48 -17.61 -17.60 -16.19
C ALA A 48 -16.15 -17.94 -15.91
N ASP A 49 -15.23 -17.08 -16.33
CA ASP A 49 -13.77 -17.27 -16.23
C ASP A 49 -13.21 -16.79 -14.87
N GLY A 50 -14.09 -16.38 -13.94
CA GLY A 50 -13.70 -15.89 -12.62
C GLY A 50 -13.26 -14.43 -12.59
N GLY A 51 -13.49 -13.69 -13.68
CA GLY A 51 -13.30 -12.26 -13.78
C GLY A 51 -14.63 -11.49 -13.82
N TYR A 52 -14.54 -10.22 -14.21
CA TYR A 52 -15.69 -9.30 -14.32
C TYR A 52 -15.61 -8.52 -15.63
N THR A 53 -16.73 -8.38 -16.31
CA THR A 53 -16.86 -7.50 -17.46
C THR A 53 -17.25 -6.11 -16.98
N LEU A 54 -16.50 -5.09 -17.42
CA LEU A 54 -16.80 -3.68 -17.18
C LEU A 54 -17.77 -3.17 -18.25
N ALA A 55 -18.87 -2.58 -17.84
CA ALA A 55 -19.81 -1.89 -18.72
C ALA A 55 -20.16 -0.51 -18.16
N GLY A 56 -20.72 0.36 -19.00
CA GLY A 56 -21.02 1.74 -18.60
C GLY A 56 -19.86 2.71 -18.85
N PHE A 57 -19.02 2.45 -19.85
CA PHE A 57 -18.03 3.43 -20.30
C PHE A 57 -18.68 4.71 -20.78
N THR A 58 -18.03 5.85 -20.59
CA THR A 58 -18.53 7.15 -21.07
C THR A 58 -18.89 7.11 -22.56
N SER A 59 -19.85 7.94 -22.96
CA SER A 59 -20.46 7.91 -24.32
C SER A 59 -19.43 7.97 -25.45
N LYS A 60 -18.32 8.66 -25.25
CA LYS A 60 -17.23 8.76 -26.21
C LYS A 60 -16.61 7.39 -26.57
N TYR A 61 -16.56 6.48 -25.60
CA TYR A 61 -15.88 5.18 -25.70
C TYR A 61 -16.86 4.00 -25.75
N ALA A 62 -18.15 4.26 -25.50
CA ALA A 62 -19.18 3.24 -25.47
C ALA A 62 -19.27 2.52 -26.84
N GLY A 63 -19.22 1.19 -26.80
CA GLY A 63 -19.26 0.34 -27.99
C GLY A 63 -17.90 0.11 -28.68
N TYR A 64 -16.84 0.85 -28.30
CA TYR A 64 -15.48 0.67 -28.83
C TYR A 64 -14.53 -0.03 -27.89
N ILE A 65 -14.98 -0.34 -26.65
CA ILE A 65 -14.21 -1.01 -25.62
C ILE A 65 -14.97 -2.25 -25.13
N ILE A 66 -14.29 -3.39 -25.12
CA ILE A 66 -14.63 -4.54 -24.30
C ILE A 66 -13.51 -4.65 -23.25
N CYS A 67 -13.87 -4.67 -21.99
CA CYS A 67 -12.90 -4.72 -20.90
C CYS A 67 -13.34 -5.74 -19.87
N ASN A 68 -12.51 -6.75 -19.67
CA ASN A 68 -12.65 -7.72 -18.60
C ASN A 68 -11.53 -7.48 -17.58
N TRP A 69 -11.90 -7.53 -16.32
CA TRP A 69 -10.97 -7.41 -15.20
C TRP A 69 -10.93 -8.71 -14.42
N TYR A 70 -9.72 -9.15 -14.08
CA TYR A 70 -9.44 -10.34 -13.31
C TYR A 70 -8.75 -9.93 -12.01
N PRO A 71 -9.34 -10.23 -10.83
CA PRO A 71 -8.84 -9.74 -9.55
C PRO A 71 -7.52 -10.37 -9.08
N GLY A 72 -7.02 -11.42 -9.69
CA GLY A 72 -5.82 -12.13 -9.25
C GLY A 72 -6.14 -13.31 -8.33
N THR A 73 -7.31 -13.93 -8.46
CA THR A 73 -7.64 -15.12 -7.68
C THR A 73 -6.81 -16.33 -8.09
N THR A 74 -6.68 -17.31 -7.19
CA THR A 74 -6.01 -18.59 -7.48
C THR A 74 -6.84 -19.50 -8.38
N THR A 75 -8.09 -19.17 -8.63
CA THR A 75 -9.06 -19.99 -9.38
C THR A 75 -9.51 -19.34 -10.69
N GLN A 76 -9.02 -18.15 -11.04
CA GLN A 76 -9.37 -17.51 -12.30
C GLN A 76 -8.85 -18.31 -13.49
N GLU A 77 -9.63 -18.30 -14.56
CA GLU A 77 -9.30 -18.95 -15.82
C GLU A 77 -8.81 -17.92 -16.85
N ALA A 78 -8.33 -18.39 -17.99
CA ALA A 78 -7.92 -17.50 -19.08
C ALA A 78 -9.12 -16.81 -19.72
N ASP A 79 -8.98 -15.50 -20.03
CA ASP A 79 -10.06 -14.71 -20.65
C ASP A 79 -10.56 -15.31 -21.95
N SER A 80 -11.82 -15.73 -21.97
CA SER A 80 -12.47 -16.40 -23.09
C SER A 80 -12.73 -15.46 -24.29
N ALA A 81 -12.91 -14.18 -24.03
CA ALA A 81 -13.09 -13.18 -25.09
C ALA A 81 -11.79 -12.99 -25.88
N LEU A 82 -10.64 -13.00 -25.22
CA LEU A 82 -9.34 -13.00 -25.89
C LEU A 82 -9.12 -14.30 -26.67
N GLN A 83 -9.42 -15.46 -26.09
CA GLN A 83 -9.30 -16.76 -26.79
C GLN A 83 -10.08 -16.79 -28.11
N THR A 84 -11.23 -16.12 -28.13
CA THR A 84 -12.06 -16.05 -29.34
C THR A 84 -11.56 -15.02 -30.36
N SER A 85 -10.90 -13.96 -29.90
CA SER A 85 -10.50 -12.83 -30.74
C SER A 85 -9.09 -12.89 -31.30
N VAL A 86 -8.22 -13.72 -30.71
CA VAL A 86 -6.84 -13.92 -31.18
C VAL A 86 -6.64 -15.35 -31.68
N ASP A 87 -5.49 -15.60 -32.34
CA ASP A 87 -5.12 -16.96 -32.74
C ASP A 87 -5.01 -17.87 -31.51
N SER A 88 -5.56 -19.07 -31.60
CA SER A 88 -5.60 -20.04 -30.53
C SER A 88 -4.21 -20.49 -30.00
N SER A 89 -3.16 -20.20 -30.73
CA SER A 89 -1.76 -20.42 -30.29
C SER A 89 -1.21 -19.28 -29.43
N VAL A 90 -1.83 -18.11 -29.45
CA VAL A 90 -1.37 -16.90 -28.76
C VAL A 90 -1.94 -16.78 -27.34
N TRP A 91 -3.23 -17.04 -27.18
CA TRP A 91 -3.90 -17.01 -25.88
C TRP A 91 -4.68 -18.30 -25.68
N THR A 92 -4.26 -19.12 -24.73
CA THR A 92 -4.76 -20.47 -24.47
C THR A 92 -5.27 -20.60 -23.04
N ASP A 93 -5.90 -21.71 -22.70
CA ASP A 93 -6.30 -22.05 -21.34
C ASP A 93 -5.15 -22.05 -20.31
N ALA A 94 -3.90 -22.07 -20.78
CA ALA A 94 -2.73 -21.98 -19.91
C ALA A 94 -2.44 -20.53 -19.42
N HIS A 95 -3.00 -19.51 -20.07
CA HIS A 95 -2.77 -18.10 -19.75
C HIS A 95 -3.74 -17.57 -18.69
N ARG A 96 -3.83 -18.28 -17.57
CA ARG A 96 -4.77 -17.99 -16.48
C ARG A 96 -4.34 -16.79 -15.64
N LEU A 97 -3.05 -16.50 -15.57
CA LEU A 97 -2.46 -15.45 -14.73
C LEU A 97 -2.97 -15.49 -13.28
N GLN A 98 -3.12 -16.70 -12.72
CA GLN A 98 -3.53 -16.89 -11.34
C GLN A 98 -2.58 -16.18 -10.38
N GLY A 99 -3.10 -15.50 -9.37
CA GLY A 99 -2.30 -14.68 -8.46
C GLY A 99 -1.91 -13.31 -9.01
N VAL A 100 -2.30 -12.96 -10.25
CA VAL A 100 -2.00 -11.66 -10.86
C VAL A 100 -3.29 -10.95 -11.25
N CYS A 101 -3.48 -9.75 -10.71
CA CYS A 101 -4.56 -8.87 -11.16
C CYS A 101 -4.24 -8.32 -12.55
N TYR A 102 -5.16 -8.47 -13.51
CA TYR A 102 -4.97 -7.97 -14.86
C TYR A 102 -6.27 -7.52 -15.53
N PHE A 103 -6.10 -6.71 -16.56
CA PHE A 103 -7.18 -6.34 -17.48
C PHE A 103 -6.94 -6.97 -18.84
N ALA A 104 -7.99 -7.57 -19.40
CA ALA A 104 -8.07 -8.00 -20.79
C ALA A 104 -8.97 -7.00 -21.55
N MET A 105 -8.40 -6.26 -22.47
CA MET A 105 -9.09 -5.19 -23.18
C MET A 105 -9.05 -5.40 -24.67
N GLN A 106 -10.18 -5.14 -25.34
CA GLN A 106 -10.28 -5.02 -26.78
C GLN A 106 -10.70 -3.62 -27.14
N LEU A 107 -9.88 -2.91 -27.89
CA LEU A 107 -10.14 -1.57 -28.36
C LEU A 107 -10.43 -1.62 -29.85
N GLU A 108 -11.60 -1.16 -30.27
CA GLU A 108 -11.92 -1.01 -31.68
C GLU A 108 -11.46 0.34 -32.19
N ALA A 109 -10.69 0.36 -33.30
CA ALA A 109 -10.12 1.59 -33.82
C ALA A 109 -11.25 2.56 -34.22
N ASN A 110 -11.24 3.72 -33.55
CA ASN A 110 -12.15 4.81 -33.86
C ASN A 110 -11.41 6.15 -33.69
N GLY A 111 -11.37 6.95 -34.73
CA GLY A 111 -10.65 8.22 -34.75
C GLY A 111 -11.22 9.25 -33.75
N ASP A 112 -12.55 9.27 -33.57
CA ASP A 112 -13.22 10.22 -32.67
C ASP A 112 -13.02 9.80 -31.20
N ALA A 113 -12.99 8.48 -30.91
CA ALA A 113 -12.77 7.96 -29.56
C ALA A 113 -11.31 8.09 -29.12
N PHE A 114 -10.36 7.61 -29.95
CA PHE A 114 -8.96 7.43 -29.55
C PHE A 114 -7.97 8.39 -30.23
N GLY A 115 -8.42 9.22 -31.21
CA GLY A 115 -7.53 10.14 -31.90
C GLY A 115 -6.41 9.47 -32.70
N GLY A 116 -6.58 8.18 -33.00
CA GLY A 116 -5.57 7.38 -33.74
C GLY A 116 -4.34 6.95 -32.92
N GLN A 117 -4.38 7.13 -31.61
CA GLN A 117 -3.29 6.72 -30.70
C GLN A 117 -3.84 5.86 -29.55
N LEU A 118 -2.99 4.96 -29.04
CA LEU A 118 -3.29 4.22 -27.84
C LEU A 118 -3.23 5.19 -26.64
N PRO A 119 -4.32 5.32 -25.83
CA PRO A 119 -4.29 6.18 -24.65
C PRO A 119 -3.37 5.61 -23.58
N VAL A 120 -2.80 6.47 -22.74
CA VAL A 120 -2.19 6.07 -21.48
C VAL A 120 -3.32 5.63 -20.56
N MET A 121 -3.25 4.40 -20.06
CA MET A 121 -4.27 3.78 -19.22
C MET A 121 -3.81 3.77 -17.76
N THR A 122 -4.63 4.32 -16.88
CA THR A 122 -4.42 4.30 -15.43
C THR A 122 -5.67 3.77 -14.76
N MET A 123 -5.51 2.97 -13.72
CA MET A 123 -6.63 2.39 -12.98
C MET A 123 -6.49 2.70 -11.48
N LEU A 124 -7.59 3.09 -10.86
CA LEU A 124 -7.72 3.16 -9.42
C LEU A 124 -8.29 1.84 -8.91
N LEU A 125 -7.53 1.17 -8.06
CA LEU A 125 -7.86 -0.14 -7.54
C LEU A 125 -8.02 -0.07 -6.01
N GLU A 126 -8.93 -0.85 -5.44
CA GLU A 126 -8.83 -1.20 -4.02
C GLU A 126 -7.63 -2.12 -3.83
N GLY A 127 -6.91 -1.95 -2.72
CA GLY A 127 -5.68 -2.68 -2.48
C GLY A 127 -5.83 -4.20 -2.45
N LYS A 128 -4.69 -4.85 -2.41
CA LYS A 128 -4.56 -6.31 -2.29
C LYS A 128 -5.21 -6.81 -0.98
N LYS A 129 -5.78 -8.00 -1.00
CA LYS A 129 -6.12 -8.73 0.22
C LYS A 129 -4.85 -9.02 1.00
N ILE A 130 -4.82 -8.66 2.27
CA ILE A 130 -3.68 -8.85 3.17
C ILE A 130 -4.07 -9.62 4.41
N LEU A 131 -3.08 -10.22 5.04
CA LEU A 131 -3.25 -11.00 6.26
C LEU A 131 -3.63 -10.09 7.43
N ASP A 132 -4.67 -10.45 8.18
CA ASP A 132 -5.07 -9.77 9.41
C ASP A 132 -4.38 -10.42 10.60
N VAL A 133 -3.38 -9.75 11.18
CA VAL A 133 -2.61 -10.28 12.31
C VAL A 133 -3.46 -10.53 13.56
N SER A 134 -4.61 -9.85 13.70
CA SER A 134 -5.50 -10.04 14.86
C SER A 134 -6.21 -11.39 14.85
N THR A 135 -6.30 -12.04 13.70
CA THR A 135 -6.93 -13.35 13.54
C THR A 135 -5.99 -14.53 13.79
N LEU A 136 -4.69 -14.26 13.95
CA LEU A 136 -3.66 -15.28 14.10
C LEU A 136 -3.34 -15.58 15.56
N VAL A 137 -2.92 -16.83 15.80
CA VAL A 137 -2.32 -17.26 17.06
C VAL A 137 -0.92 -17.82 16.76
N ASN A 138 0.02 -17.66 17.71
CA ASN A 138 1.35 -18.24 17.55
C ASN A 138 1.30 -19.74 17.30
N GLY A 139 1.96 -20.18 16.24
CA GLY A 139 1.95 -21.58 15.81
C GLY A 139 0.88 -21.93 14.78
N ASP A 140 -0.02 -21.00 14.43
CA ASP A 140 -0.98 -21.21 13.35
C ASP A 140 -0.26 -21.41 12.03
N VAL A 141 -0.68 -22.39 11.26
CA VAL A 141 -0.25 -22.52 9.86
C VAL A 141 -1.02 -21.49 9.03
N ILE A 142 -0.28 -20.56 8.46
CA ILE A 142 -0.83 -19.52 7.60
C ILE A 142 -1.17 -20.16 6.24
N GLY A 143 -2.44 -20.17 5.88
CA GLY A 143 -2.92 -20.69 4.61
C GLY A 143 -2.65 -19.74 3.44
N ASP A 144 -3.20 -20.10 2.29
CA ASP A 144 -3.24 -19.22 1.12
C ASP A 144 -4.27 -18.08 1.31
N MET A 145 -4.38 -17.19 0.32
CA MET A 145 -5.31 -16.04 0.36
C MET A 145 -6.80 -16.43 0.45
N THR A 146 -7.15 -17.70 0.31
CA THR A 146 -8.52 -18.20 0.48
C THR A 146 -8.84 -18.50 1.94
N ALA A 147 -7.86 -18.57 2.81
CA ALA A 147 -8.05 -18.75 4.24
C ALA A 147 -8.74 -17.52 4.85
N GLY A 148 -9.58 -17.75 5.86
CA GLY A 148 -10.36 -16.70 6.53
C GLY A 148 -9.54 -15.62 7.25
N ASN A 149 -8.21 -15.79 7.32
CA ASN A 149 -7.28 -14.81 7.93
C ASN A 149 -6.93 -13.63 7.00
N TYR A 150 -7.26 -13.73 5.72
CA TYR A 150 -7.05 -12.63 4.79
C TYR A 150 -8.27 -11.74 4.73
N THR A 151 -8.05 -10.45 4.99
CA THR A 151 -9.11 -9.45 4.87
C THR A 151 -9.28 -9.01 3.43
N THR A 152 -10.48 -8.55 3.12
CA THR A 152 -10.74 -7.82 1.89
C THR A 152 -9.94 -6.52 1.86
N SER A 153 -9.79 -5.94 0.70
CA SER A 153 -9.00 -4.80 0.27
C SER A 153 -9.09 -3.50 1.08
N SER A 154 -9.98 -3.38 2.06
CA SER A 154 -10.12 -2.18 2.88
C SER A 154 -9.18 -2.11 4.08
N ASN A 155 -8.30 -3.09 4.26
CA ASN A 155 -7.34 -3.05 5.35
C ASN A 155 -6.15 -2.17 4.99
N GLN A 156 -6.08 -1.00 5.62
CA GLN A 156 -5.05 0.01 5.44
C GLN A 156 -4.08 0.08 6.63
N ASN A 157 -4.16 -0.88 7.56
CA ASN A 157 -3.35 -0.85 8.77
C ASN A 157 -1.88 -1.21 8.47
N PRO A 158 -0.91 -0.34 8.79
CA PRO A 158 0.50 -0.57 8.49
C PRO A 158 1.08 -1.83 9.14
N ALA A 159 0.56 -2.27 10.29
CA ALA A 159 1.05 -3.48 10.96
C ALA A 159 0.67 -4.74 10.18
N ASP A 160 -0.56 -4.82 9.67
CA ASP A 160 -1.01 -5.93 8.82
C ASP A 160 -0.23 -5.96 7.50
N ILE A 161 -0.08 -4.79 6.86
CA ILE A 161 0.65 -4.65 5.59
C ILE A 161 2.12 -5.05 5.76
N LEU A 162 2.77 -4.59 6.83
CA LEU A 162 4.17 -4.93 7.10
C LEU A 162 4.35 -6.41 7.42
N TYR A 163 3.42 -7.01 8.17
CA TYR A 163 3.48 -8.45 8.46
C TYR A 163 3.33 -9.28 7.19
N ASP A 164 2.31 -9.00 6.37
CA ASP A 164 2.09 -9.66 5.07
C ASP A 164 3.32 -9.54 4.16
N TYR A 165 3.93 -8.33 4.11
CA TYR A 165 5.15 -8.10 3.35
C TYR A 165 6.34 -8.91 3.87
N LEU A 166 6.52 -9.02 5.18
CA LEU A 166 7.64 -9.76 5.76
C LEU A 166 7.54 -11.28 5.54
N ILE A 167 6.34 -11.84 5.56
CA ILE A 167 6.15 -13.29 5.42
C ILE A 167 6.12 -13.76 3.96
N SER A 168 5.74 -12.91 3.02
CA SER A 168 5.68 -13.27 1.60
C SER A 168 7.06 -13.69 1.06
N ASP A 169 7.12 -14.79 0.33
CA ASP A 169 8.31 -15.25 -0.40
C ASP A 169 8.33 -14.80 -1.87
N ILE A 170 7.24 -14.18 -2.34
CA ILE A 170 7.12 -13.69 -3.71
C ILE A 170 7.64 -12.25 -3.81
N TYR A 171 7.17 -11.36 -2.92
CA TYR A 171 7.49 -9.94 -2.94
C TYR A 171 8.13 -9.43 -1.65
N GLY A 172 8.28 -10.26 -0.64
CA GLY A 172 8.79 -9.92 0.68
C GLY A 172 10.02 -10.68 1.10
N LYS A 173 10.14 -10.98 2.41
CA LYS A 173 11.33 -11.61 2.99
C LYS A 173 11.18 -13.13 3.20
N GLY A 174 9.98 -13.69 3.10
CA GLY A 174 9.73 -15.11 3.32
C GLY A 174 9.96 -15.55 4.77
N LEU A 175 9.62 -14.71 5.76
CA LEU A 175 9.72 -15.02 7.18
C LEU A 175 8.60 -15.96 7.64
N ASP A 176 8.64 -16.32 8.94
CA ASP A 176 7.66 -17.21 9.58
C ASP A 176 7.53 -18.58 8.92
N ARG A 177 8.69 -19.17 8.55
CA ARG A 177 8.77 -20.53 8.02
C ARG A 177 9.22 -21.51 9.10
N ASP A 178 8.58 -22.68 9.18
CA ASP A 178 9.05 -23.82 9.96
C ASP A 178 10.19 -24.57 9.23
N ALA A 179 10.74 -25.59 9.88
CA ALA A 179 11.81 -26.42 9.31
C ALA A 179 11.38 -27.20 8.05
N ASN A 180 10.08 -27.32 7.78
CA ASN A 180 9.50 -27.99 6.61
C ASN A 180 9.15 -26.98 5.50
N GLY A 181 9.34 -25.68 5.74
CA GLY A 181 9.03 -24.61 4.80
C GLY A 181 7.57 -24.15 4.82
N ASN A 182 6.74 -24.62 5.76
CA ASN A 182 5.38 -24.10 5.92
C ASN A 182 5.40 -22.73 6.59
N TRP A 183 4.49 -21.85 6.22
CA TRP A 183 4.29 -20.59 6.94
C TRP A 183 3.63 -20.85 8.30
N VAL A 184 4.31 -20.46 9.37
CA VAL A 184 3.84 -20.66 10.75
C VAL A 184 4.00 -19.36 11.52
N ALA A 185 2.87 -18.78 11.93
CA ALA A 185 2.81 -17.49 12.61
C ALA A 185 3.68 -17.47 13.89
N GLY A 186 4.47 -16.41 14.05
CA GLY A 186 5.28 -16.19 15.25
C GLY A 186 6.61 -16.95 15.29
N THR A 187 7.07 -17.52 14.17
CA THR A 187 8.37 -18.22 14.11
C THR A 187 9.55 -17.23 14.10
N ASN A 188 9.59 -16.33 13.14
CA ASN A 188 10.66 -15.33 12.98
C ASN A 188 10.19 -13.91 13.28
N VAL A 189 8.89 -13.69 13.29
CA VAL A 189 8.23 -12.42 13.56
C VAL A 189 7.47 -12.52 14.88
N ASN A 190 7.67 -11.59 15.79
CA ASN A 190 6.95 -11.57 17.06
C ASN A 190 5.49 -11.14 16.85
N LEU A 191 4.60 -12.09 16.66
CA LEU A 191 3.20 -11.84 16.33
C LEU A 191 2.52 -10.91 17.34
N ALA A 192 2.78 -11.09 18.65
CA ALA A 192 2.17 -10.26 19.70
C ALA A 192 2.54 -8.77 19.55
N SER A 193 3.78 -8.48 19.10
CA SER A 193 4.21 -7.10 18.86
C SER A 193 3.48 -6.46 17.67
N PHE A 194 3.21 -7.22 16.62
CA PHE A 194 2.44 -6.77 15.46
C PHE A 194 0.96 -6.58 15.79
N GLN A 195 0.37 -7.50 16.57
CA GLN A 195 -1.00 -7.35 17.07
C GLN A 195 -1.16 -6.10 17.93
N GLN A 196 -0.19 -5.82 18.82
CA GLN A 196 -0.20 -4.59 19.62
C GLN A 196 -0.01 -3.35 18.74
N ALA A 197 0.91 -3.40 17.76
CA ALA A 197 1.13 -2.30 16.83
C ALA A 197 -0.12 -2.01 15.99
N LYS A 198 -0.87 -3.04 15.58
CA LYS A 198 -2.16 -2.87 14.90
C LYS A 198 -3.16 -2.09 15.76
N ILE A 199 -3.32 -2.49 17.02
CA ILE A 199 -4.20 -1.80 17.99
C ILE A 199 -3.74 -0.33 18.15
N ASP A 200 -2.43 -0.12 18.26
CA ASP A 200 -1.86 1.23 18.42
C ASP A 200 -2.08 2.10 17.17
N CYS A 201 -1.96 1.52 15.98
CA CYS A 201 -2.27 2.20 14.73
C CYS A 201 -3.75 2.60 14.64
N ASP A 202 -4.66 1.69 14.95
CA ASP A 202 -6.12 1.95 14.88
C ASP A 202 -6.57 2.97 15.93
N ALA A 203 -5.98 2.96 17.11
CA ALA A 203 -6.30 3.89 18.20
C ALA A 203 -5.69 5.28 18.02
N ALA A 204 -4.70 5.44 17.14
CA ALA A 204 -4.01 6.70 16.92
C ALA A 204 -4.95 7.79 16.39
N ARG A 205 -4.56 9.06 16.57
CA ARG A 205 -5.28 10.23 16.02
C ARG A 205 -6.77 10.23 16.35
N SER A 206 -7.12 9.91 17.59
CA SER A 206 -8.53 9.81 18.04
C SER A 206 -9.36 8.80 17.23
N ALA A 207 -8.76 7.64 16.93
CA ALA A 207 -9.30 6.55 16.12
C ALA A 207 -9.43 6.84 14.62
N ALA A 208 -8.81 7.90 14.10
CA ALA A 208 -8.64 8.08 12.66
C ALA A 208 -7.57 7.14 12.06
N GLY A 209 -6.69 6.61 12.92
CA GLY A 209 -5.67 5.64 12.58
C GLY A 209 -4.53 6.19 11.72
N TYR A 210 -3.70 5.29 11.24
CA TYR A 210 -2.63 5.54 10.27
C TYR A 210 -2.94 4.79 8.96
N PRO A 211 -3.89 5.27 8.12
CA PRO A 211 -4.21 4.59 6.88
C PRO A 211 -3.06 4.68 5.89
N LEU A 212 -2.63 3.52 5.39
CA LEU A 212 -1.62 3.39 4.36
C LEU A 212 -2.29 3.08 3.02
N ASN A 213 -1.97 3.88 1.99
CA ASN A 213 -2.45 3.72 0.63
C ASN A 213 -1.28 3.93 -0.34
N GLY A 214 -0.91 2.89 -1.07
CA GLY A 214 0.22 2.98 -1.98
C GLY A 214 0.53 1.64 -2.63
N PHE A 215 1.69 1.54 -3.22
CA PHE A 215 2.17 0.31 -3.83
C PHE A 215 3.63 0.05 -3.43
N LEU A 216 3.95 -1.21 -3.23
CA LEU A 216 5.30 -1.67 -2.95
C LEU A 216 5.98 -2.08 -4.27
N GLN A 217 7.19 -1.59 -4.50
CA GLN A 217 7.97 -1.92 -5.68
C GLN A 217 8.93 -3.06 -5.36
N THR A 218 8.84 -4.16 -6.11
CA THR A 218 9.71 -5.33 -5.92
C THR A 218 11.15 -5.10 -6.42
N GLU A 219 11.37 -4.08 -7.25
CA GLU A 219 12.69 -3.69 -7.75
C GLU A 219 13.54 -2.94 -6.71
N ARG A 220 12.90 -2.40 -5.65
CA ARG A 220 13.57 -1.70 -4.56
C ARG A 220 14.12 -2.66 -3.53
N GLN A 221 15.09 -2.20 -2.74
CA GLN A 221 15.57 -2.99 -1.61
C GLN A 221 14.43 -3.20 -0.60
N LEU A 222 14.35 -4.41 -0.04
CA LEU A 222 13.31 -4.77 0.93
C LEU A 222 13.21 -3.78 2.09
N PHE A 223 14.34 -3.35 2.63
CA PHE A 223 14.36 -2.41 3.76
C PHE A 223 13.91 -0.99 3.40
N ASP A 224 13.99 -0.58 2.13
CA ASP A 224 13.44 0.71 1.69
C ASP A 224 11.91 0.68 1.75
N ASN A 225 11.29 -0.41 1.26
CA ASN A 225 9.85 -0.60 1.37
C ASN A 225 9.39 -0.70 2.84
N VAL A 226 10.15 -1.40 3.68
CA VAL A 226 9.88 -1.46 5.13
C VAL A 226 9.98 -0.08 5.77
N GLY A 227 10.97 0.72 5.37
CA GLY A 227 11.13 2.11 5.80
C GLY A 227 9.92 2.96 5.48
N GLU A 228 9.46 2.94 4.22
CA GLU A 228 8.26 3.68 3.79
C GLU A 228 7.00 3.28 4.57
N ILE A 229 6.79 1.98 4.82
CA ILE A 229 5.66 1.54 5.66
C ILE A 229 5.80 2.10 7.08
N MET A 230 6.98 2.05 7.68
CA MET A 230 7.21 2.56 9.04
C MET A 230 7.02 4.07 9.14
N GLU A 231 7.38 4.83 8.12
CA GLU A 231 7.21 6.29 8.08
C GLU A 231 5.75 6.71 8.13
N THR A 232 4.82 5.90 7.58
CA THR A 232 3.39 6.22 7.60
C THR A 232 2.76 6.24 9.00
N CYS A 233 3.39 5.61 9.98
CA CYS A 233 2.82 5.40 11.33
C CYS A 233 3.79 5.71 12.48
N ASN A 234 4.91 6.37 12.22
CA ASN A 234 5.99 6.52 13.21
C ASN A 234 6.44 5.18 13.81
N GLY A 235 6.48 4.15 12.97
CA GLY A 235 6.85 2.81 13.35
C GLY A 235 8.35 2.63 13.56
N MET A 236 8.71 1.63 14.34
CA MET A 236 10.08 1.16 14.45
C MET A 236 10.10 -0.37 14.44
N MET A 237 11.08 -0.94 13.73
CA MET A 237 11.33 -2.36 13.74
C MET A 237 12.59 -2.68 14.54
N LEU A 238 12.49 -3.65 15.43
CA LEU A 238 13.56 -4.13 16.29
C LEU A 238 13.80 -5.62 16.03
N PHE A 239 15.04 -6.06 16.21
CA PHE A 239 15.35 -7.48 16.20
C PHE A 239 15.81 -7.88 17.61
N VAL A 240 14.95 -8.61 18.33
CA VAL A 240 15.13 -8.97 19.73
C VAL A 240 14.83 -10.46 19.91
N ASP A 241 15.70 -11.18 20.62
CA ASP A 241 15.55 -12.60 20.90
C ASP A 241 15.32 -13.49 19.65
N GLY A 242 15.94 -13.10 18.53
CA GLY A 242 15.84 -13.84 17.28
C GLY A 242 14.58 -13.57 16.46
N GLN A 243 13.73 -12.64 16.88
CA GLN A 243 12.51 -12.26 16.19
C GLN A 243 12.47 -10.79 15.82
N TYR A 244 11.83 -10.48 14.69
CA TYR A 244 11.47 -9.11 14.32
C TYR A 244 10.26 -8.66 15.13
N GLN A 245 10.36 -7.49 15.76
CA GLN A 245 9.30 -6.84 16.52
C GLN A 245 8.96 -5.52 15.86
N PHE A 246 7.67 -5.21 15.79
CA PHE A 246 7.18 -3.93 15.29
C PHE A 246 6.51 -3.15 16.40
N ARG A 247 6.81 -1.86 16.53
CA ARG A 247 6.27 -0.97 17.55
C ARG A 247 5.97 0.39 16.97
N ILE A 248 4.92 1.03 17.48
CA ILE A 248 4.53 2.39 17.14
C ILE A 248 5.05 3.34 18.22
N ARG A 249 5.70 4.42 17.82
CA ARG A 249 6.14 5.47 18.74
C ARG A 249 4.90 6.24 19.22
N LYS A 250 4.62 6.20 20.50
CA LYS A 250 3.51 6.92 21.15
C LYS A 250 3.98 8.29 21.63
N LYS A 251 3.06 9.27 21.65
CA LYS A 251 3.33 10.57 22.27
C LYS A 251 3.49 10.39 23.79
N ASN A 252 4.43 11.11 24.39
CA ASN A 252 4.69 11.07 25.83
C ASN A 252 3.48 11.51 26.70
N GLU A 253 2.46 12.11 26.09
CA GLU A 253 1.24 12.60 26.76
C GLU A 253 0.14 11.52 26.88
N GLU A 254 0.34 10.35 26.27
CA GLU A 254 -0.63 9.26 26.46
C GLU A 254 -0.53 8.72 27.90
N VAL A 255 -1.57 8.98 28.66
CA VAL A 255 -1.73 8.50 30.04
C VAL A 255 -1.63 6.97 30.05
N GLY A 256 -0.65 6.44 30.79
CA GLY A 256 -0.54 5.01 31.03
C GLY A 256 0.59 4.27 30.32
N ILE A 257 1.60 4.98 29.75
CA ILE A 257 2.85 4.30 29.36
C ILE A 257 3.51 3.75 30.62
N PRO A 258 3.57 2.43 30.83
CA PRO A 258 4.20 1.87 32.01
C PRO A 258 5.70 2.16 31.98
N THR A 259 6.25 2.55 33.11
CA THR A 259 7.71 2.62 33.28
C THR A 259 8.30 1.23 33.04
N SER A 260 8.98 1.04 31.94
CA SER A 260 9.55 -0.27 31.58
C SER A 260 10.84 -0.62 32.34
N ALA A 261 11.57 0.40 32.79
CA ALA A 261 12.76 0.22 33.61
C ALA A 261 13.06 1.47 34.44
N ILE A 262 13.63 1.26 35.62
CA ILE A 262 14.15 2.34 36.48
C ILE A 262 15.69 2.16 36.54
N PHE A 263 16.40 3.18 36.11
CA PHE A 263 17.84 3.23 36.20
C PHE A 263 18.23 4.03 37.45
N ASP A 264 18.85 3.34 38.40
CA ASP A 264 19.34 3.93 39.66
C ASP A 264 20.81 3.61 39.89
N LYS A 265 21.36 4.07 41.03
CA LYS A 265 22.74 3.82 41.37
C LYS A 265 23.13 2.32 41.50
N ASN A 266 22.18 1.42 41.59
CA ASN A 266 22.41 -0.03 41.71
C ASN A 266 22.34 -0.72 40.35
N THR A 267 21.67 -0.14 39.38
CA THR A 267 21.46 -0.69 38.04
C THR A 267 22.39 -0.07 36.97
N ILE A 268 22.90 1.14 37.24
CA ILE A 268 23.81 1.84 36.32
C ILE A 268 25.27 1.45 36.64
N ILE A 269 25.93 0.84 35.69
CA ILE A 269 27.38 0.56 35.75
C ILE A 269 28.08 1.60 34.88
N GLY A 270 28.75 2.55 35.51
CA GLY A 270 29.53 3.59 34.81
C GLY A 270 28.98 5.02 34.97
N VAL A 271 29.31 5.88 34.07
CA VAL A 271 28.97 7.31 34.10
C VAL A 271 27.85 7.62 33.10
N ILE A 272 26.78 8.29 33.56
CA ILE A 272 25.77 8.83 32.66
C ILE A 272 26.36 10.05 31.97
N ARG A 273 26.39 10.04 30.65
CA ARG A 273 26.75 11.19 29.83
C ARG A 273 25.49 11.76 29.19
N LEU A 274 25.16 13.01 29.52
CA LEU A 274 24.10 13.75 28.88
C LEU A 274 24.74 14.64 27.81
N GLY A 275 24.35 14.42 26.55
CA GLY A 275 24.70 15.29 25.45
C GLY A 275 23.48 16.14 25.07
N LEU A 276 23.71 17.42 24.77
CA LEU A 276 22.66 18.22 24.13
C LEU A 276 22.68 17.95 22.62
N PRO A 277 21.51 17.83 21.97
CA PRO A 277 21.45 17.67 20.53
C PRO A 277 22.08 18.88 19.82
N ASP A 278 22.68 18.64 18.68
CA ASP A 278 23.22 19.70 17.84
C ASP A 278 22.08 20.61 17.34
N LYS A 279 22.35 21.92 17.33
CA LYS A 279 21.38 22.89 16.77
C LYS A 279 20.97 22.60 15.34
N SER A 280 21.83 21.94 14.56
CA SER A 280 21.54 21.53 13.19
C SER A 280 20.41 20.48 13.07
N ARG A 281 20.09 19.81 14.17
CA ARG A 281 18.98 18.81 14.21
C ARG A 281 17.64 19.41 14.63
N LYS A 282 17.63 20.66 15.11
CA LYS A 282 16.40 21.32 15.54
C LYS A 282 15.64 21.82 14.32
N LEU A 283 14.34 21.58 14.31
CA LEU A 283 13.44 22.04 13.27
C LEU A 283 12.41 23.03 13.88
N ASN A 284 11.98 23.99 13.08
CA ASN A 284 10.84 24.86 13.41
C ASN A 284 9.81 24.89 12.27
N LYS A 285 10.15 24.29 11.13
CA LYS A 285 9.29 24.13 9.97
C LYS A 285 9.49 22.74 9.38
N ALA A 286 8.43 22.14 8.86
CA ALA A 286 8.51 20.94 8.05
C ALA A 286 7.51 20.99 6.90
N GLN A 287 7.86 20.36 5.79
CA GLN A 287 7.00 20.17 4.63
C GLN A 287 6.85 18.68 4.41
N GLY A 288 5.64 18.26 4.05
CA GLY A 288 5.34 16.88 3.69
C GLY A 288 4.68 16.81 2.32
N ASN A 289 5.30 16.09 1.40
CA ASN A 289 4.70 15.76 0.11
C ASN A 289 3.84 14.51 0.27
N PHE A 290 2.71 14.44 -0.43
CA PHE A 290 1.82 13.28 -0.42
C PHE A 290 0.99 13.21 -1.70
N ASN A 291 0.37 12.05 -1.96
CA ASN A 291 -0.50 11.84 -3.11
C ASN A 291 -1.94 12.26 -2.78
N ASN A 292 -2.41 13.38 -3.33
CA ASN A 292 -3.74 13.94 -3.00
C ASN A 292 -4.85 13.35 -3.88
N PRO A 293 -5.83 12.62 -3.31
CA PRO A 293 -6.95 12.06 -4.07
C PRO A 293 -7.80 13.13 -4.80
N ASN A 294 -7.88 14.34 -4.26
CA ASN A 294 -8.66 15.42 -4.85
C ASN A 294 -8.01 16.01 -6.13
N THR A 295 -6.75 15.70 -6.39
CA THR A 295 -5.99 16.11 -7.57
C THR A 295 -5.60 14.92 -8.45
N ASN A 296 -6.43 13.87 -8.49
CA ASN A 296 -6.16 12.60 -9.18
C ASN A 296 -4.85 11.96 -8.74
N TYR A 297 -4.57 11.97 -7.42
CA TYR A 297 -3.36 11.41 -6.81
C TYR A 297 -2.05 12.06 -7.29
N ASN A 298 -2.11 13.30 -7.81
CA ASN A 298 -0.90 14.08 -8.04
C ASN A 298 -0.31 14.55 -6.72
N ASP A 299 1.00 14.81 -6.75
CA ASP A 299 1.75 15.32 -5.60
C ASP A 299 1.16 16.64 -5.09
N ASP A 300 1.02 16.73 -3.78
CA ASP A 300 0.59 17.94 -3.07
C ASP A 300 1.43 18.11 -1.81
N ILE A 301 1.46 19.31 -1.25
CA ILE A 301 2.36 19.67 -0.15
C ILE A 301 1.57 20.21 1.04
N VAL A 302 1.86 19.68 2.21
CA VAL A 302 1.43 20.22 3.50
C VAL A 302 2.62 20.88 4.20
N ILE A 303 2.41 22.05 4.79
CA ILE A 303 3.46 22.81 5.49
C ILE A 303 3.03 23.03 6.94
N TYR A 304 3.90 22.65 7.86
CA TYR A 304 3.79 22.98 9.28
C TYR A 304 4.91 23.96 9.66
N ASN A 305 4.55 25.04 10.36
CA ASN A 305 5.48 26.03 10.89
C ASN A 305 5.12 26.33 12.35
N ASN A 306 6.10 26.24 13.25
CA ASN A 306 5.93 26.59 14.65
C ASN A 306 6.57 27.96 14.95
N PRO A 307 5.76 29.05 15.09
CA PRO A 307 6.28 30.38 15.31
C PRO A 307 7.06 30.55 16.62
N ALA A 308 6.69 29.79 17.67
CA ALA A 308 7.38 29.84 18.96
C ALA A 308 8.82 29.32 18.83
N TYR A 309 9.00 28.20 18.13
CA TYR A 309 10.34 27.67 17.86
C TYR A 309 11.18 28.60 16.96
N ALA A 310 10.55 29.25 15.97
CA ALA A 310 11.26 30.23 15.15
C ALA A 310 11.76 31.41 15.97
N ILE A 311 11.02 31.88 16.97
CA ILE A 311 11.46 32.94 17.92
C ILE A 311 12.65 32.44 18.75
N GLU A 312 12.60 31.22 19.29
CA GLU A 312 13.72 30.61 20.02
C GLU A 312 15.00 30.50 19.17
N ASP A 313 14.85 30.32 17.87
CA ASP A 313 15.95 30.22 16.91
C ASP A 313 16.37 31.58 16.34
N ASN A 314 15.99 32.69 16.99
CA ASN A 314 16.30 34.09 16.56
C ASN A 314 15.80 34.41 15.13
N GLY A 315 14.64 33.87 14.74
CA GLY A 315 14.05 34.07 13.41
C GLY A 315 14.66 33.21 12.30
N SER A 316 15.59 32.32 12.63
CA SER A 316 16.17 31.40 11.64
C SER A 316 15.16 30.32 11.26
N ILE A 317 15.00 30.04 9.97
CA ILE A 317 14.17 28.96 9.47
C ILE A 317 15.03 27.69 9.44
N LEU A 318 14.62 26.69 10.21
CA LEU A 318 15.21 25.35 10.27
C LEU A 318 14.17 24.38 9.75
N GLU A 319 14.33 23.95 8.50
CA GLU A 319 13.32 23.24 7.73
C GLU A 319 13.76 21.83 7.36
N ALA A 320 12.82 20.90 7.37
CA ALA A 320 12.94 19.58 6.76
C ALA A 320 11.82 19.37 5.73
N MET A 321 12.10 18.52 4.74
CA MET A 321 11.13 18.07 3.74
C MET A 321 11.10 16.54 3.77
N GLU A 322 9.89 15.99 3.86
CA GLU A 322 9.64 14.58 3.96
C GLU A 322 8.67 14.16 2.84
N ASP A 323 8.91 13.00 2.24
CA ASP A 323 8.08 12.45 1.16
C ASP A 323 7.26 11.26 1.67
N TYR A 324 5.94 11.39 1.67
CA TYR A 324 5.00 10.36 2.12
C TYR A 324 4.25 9.75 0.93
N THR A 325 4.95 8.93 0.15
CA THR A 325 4.41 8.32 -1.09
C THR A 325 3.26 7.34 -0.86
N MET A 326 3.12 6.82 0.37
CA MET A 326 2.08 5.87 0.75
C MET A 326 0.97 6.49 1.60
N ILE A 327 0.85 7.81 1.62
CA ILE A 327 -0.20 8.53 2.35
C ILE A 327 -1.03 9.36 1.38
N THR A 328 -2.35 9.30 1.57
CA THR A 328 -3.33 10.08 0.79
C THR A 328 -4.15 11.05 1.64
N ASP A 329 -3.93 11.06 2.95
CA ASP A 329 -4.61 11.92 3.93
C ASP A 329 -3.71 13.09 4.36
N SER A 330 -4.05 14.31 3.95
CA SER A 330 -3.30 15.53 4.31
C SER A 330 -3.27 15.80 5.81
N THR A 331 -4.29 15.37 6.56
CA THR A 331 -4.32 15.49 8.03
C THR A 331 -3.30 14.57 8.68
N LEU A 332 -3.15 13.35 8.18
CA LEU A 332 -2.11 12.43 8.65
C LEU A 332 -0.72 13.01 8.38
N VAL A 333 -0.47 13.53 7.19
CA VAL A 333 0.81 14.18 6.87
C VAL A 333 1.08 15.35 7.81
N THR A 334 0.07 16.20 8.07
CA THR A 334 0.19 17.31 9.03
C THR A 334 0.59 16.81 10.43
N ASP A 335 -0.04 15.73 10.90
CA ASP A 335 0.27 15.16 12.20
C ASP A 335 1.70 14.60 12.25
N LEU A 336 2.16 13.92 11.20
CA LEU A 336 3.51 13.35 11.13
C LEU A 336 4.58 14.43 11.09
N ILE A 337 4.47 15.44 10.23
CA ILE A 337 5.45 16.53 10.16
C ILE A 337 5.45 17.38 11.43
N THR A 338 4.29 17.56 12.09
CA THR A 338 4.21 18.21 13.40
C THR A 338 4.97 17.42 14.46
N GLN A 339 4.84 16.10 14.46
CA GLN A 339 5.59 15.22 15.37
C GLN A 339 7.10 15.28 15.08
N THR A 340 7.52 15.27 13.82
CA THR A 340 8.94 15.42 13.43
C THR A 340 9.53 16.69 13.99
N VAL A 341 8.85 17.84 13.83
CA VAL A 341 9.30 19.12 14.40
C VAL A 341 9.40 19.06 15.92
N ASN A 342 8.37 18.53 16.61
CA ASN A 342 8.36 18.45 18.07
C ASN A 342 9.41 17.49 18.64
N ILE A 343 9.63 16.35 17.99
CA ILE A 343 10.66 15.36 18.38
C ILE A 343 12.04 16.01 18.28
N SER A 344 12.32 16.74 17.20
CA SER A 344 13.62 17.42 17.00
C SER A 344 14.00 18.41 18.10
N ARG A 345 13.02 18.81 18.94
CA ARG A 345 13.23 19.75 20.06
C ARG A 345 13.43 19.06 21.41
N ASN A 346 12.97 17.81 21.51
CA ASN A 346 12.93 17.06 22.77
C ASN A 346 14.02 15.97 22.85
N GLU A 347 14.82 15.78 21.80
CA GLU A 347 15.93 14.80 21.75
C GLU A 347 17.27 15.38 22.24
#